data_ea5cfbacefdac910631a2ef249c68186
#
_entry.id   ea5cfbacefdac910631a2ef249c68186
#
_cell.length_a   1.000
_cell.length_b   1.000
_cell.length_c   1.000
_cell.angle_alpha   90.00
_cell.angle_beta   90.00
_cell.angle_gamma   90.00
#
_symmetry.space_group_name_H-M   'P 1'
#
loop_
_entity.id
_entity.type
_entity.pdbx_description
1 polymer ?
#
loop_
_entity_poly.entity_id
_entity_poly.type
_entity_poly.pdbx_seq_one_letter_code
_entity_poly.pdbx_strand_id
1 'polypeptide(L)'
;MAFRKSSDSRPQILEVSPVAAIPGGEFQIRGKGLSPTARPHVRFGETTAPIIIGSDTFAIVRVPEGAAANEMTVGNDGQASAPWACGIGVQIADSLHPVANPVVDRAGNVYSTFSGSPGQKTPVSIYKIDTSDHAKPLVTELMNATGLALDAEGVLYASSRHDGMVYQISASGNMSVYVEGMGVATGLVFDPDGNLYVGDRSGTIFKISRQRQIYVFATLEPSLAAYHLAFGPDQYLYVTGPTTSSFDCVHRVSNAGHVEIFYRGLGRPQGIAFDAKDNLYVAASYAGRRGVVRLTPEAKPELFLSGSAIVGLAFTPSKSVILATNNSLYRVDVGIEGRRIV
;
A
#
# COMPACT_ATOMS: atom_id res chain seq x y z
N MET A 1 -48.21 34.53 10.21
CA MET A 1 -47.77 33.27 10.81
C MET A 1 -47.12 32.41 9.71
N ALA A 2 -45.81 32.38 9.67
CA ALA A 2 -45.09 31.53 8.71
C ALA A 2 -44.91 30.15 9.37
N PHE A 3 -45.56 29.14 8.81
CA PHE A 3 -45.30 27.75 9.19
C PHE A 3 -43.85 27.44 8.85
N ARG A 4 -42.92 27.41 9.86
CA ARG A 4 -41.68 26.72 9.75
C ARG A 4 -42.00 25.24 9.52
N LYS A 5 -41.79 24.73 8.32
CA LYS A 5 -41.65 23.31 8.09
C LYS A 5 -40.51 22.85 9.00
N SER A 6 -40.78 22.02 10.00
CA SER A 6 -39.79 21.23 10.67
C SER A 6 -39.21 20.31 9.61
N SER A 7 -38.12 20.76 8.95
CA SER A 7 -37.28 19.83 8.21
C SER A 7 -36.74 18.87 9.28
N ASP A 8 -36.89 17.60 9.03
CA ASP A 8 -36.23 16.55 9.81
C ASP A 8 -34.75 16.93 9.93
N SER A 9 -34.34 17.43 11.12
CA SER A 9 -33.02 18.04 11.33
C SER A 9 -31.93 16.98 11.46
N ARG A 10 -32.29 15.71 11.28
CA ARG A 10 -31.38 14.58 11.41
C ARG A 10 -30.37 14.58 10.27
N PRO A 11 -29.05 14.56 10.60
CA PRO A 11 -28.01 14.46 9.57
C PRO A 11 -28.17 13.22 8.72
N GLN A 12 -27.93 13.36 7.40
CA GLN A 12 -27.96 12.25 6.45
C GLN A 12 -26.64 12.18 5.70
N ILE A 13 -25.94 11.04 5.80
CA ILE A 13 -24.80 10.71 4.97
C ILE A 13 -25.33 10.15 3.65
N LEU A 14 -24.90 10.71 2.54
CA LEU A 14 -25.27 10.29 1.19
C LEU A 14 -24.14 9.57 0.46
N GLU A 15 -22.89 9.96 0.76
CA GLU A 15 -21.68 9.42 0.14
C GLU A 15 -20.50 9.60 1.07
N VAL A 16 -19.62 8.61 1.11
CA VAL A 16 -18.31 8.68 1.79
C VAL A 16 -17.21 8.20 0.85
N SER A 17 -16.12 8.93 0.77
CA SER A 17 -14.96 8.61 -0.06
C SER A 17 -13.66 8.94 0.68
N PRO A 18 -12.66 8.05 0.61
CA PRO A 18 -12.63 6.72 0.00
C PRO A 18 -13.45 5.68 0.81
N VAL A 19 -13.39 4.40 0.39
CA VAL A 19 -14.13 3.32 1.08
C VAL A 19 -13.50 2.91 2.40
N ALA A 20 -12.20 3.20 2.59
CA ALA A 20 -11.44 2.85 3.79
C ALA A 20 -10.37 3.89 4.12
N ALA A 21 -9.87 3.87 5.37
CA ALA A 21 -8.73 4.67 5.79
C ALA A 21 -7.99 4.01 6.95
N ILE A 22 -6.70 4.33 7.11
CA ILE A 22 -5.93 4.06 8.34
C ILE A 22 -5.92 5.29 9.24
N PRO A 23 -5.55 5.19 10.51
CA PRO A 23 -5.35 6.36 11.40
C PRO A 23 -4.51 7.44 10.73
N GLY A 24 -4.92 8.71 10.89
CA GLY A 24 -4.34 9.86 10.19
C GLY A 24 -4.83 10.08 8.75
N GLY A 25 -5.50 9.11 8.14
CA GLY A 25 -6.19 9.25 6.84
C GLY A 25 -7.50 10.03 6.96
N GLU A 26 -8.10 10.39 5.83
CA GLU A 26 -9.25 11.29 5.78
C GLU A 26 -10.39 10.71 4.95
N PHE A 27 -11.61 10.84 5.46
CA PHE A 27 -12.85 10.64 4.71
C PHE A 27 -13.46 11.97 4.29
N GLN A 28 -13.98 12.02 3.07
CA GLN A 28 -14.89 13.05 2.60
C GLN A 28 -16.31 12.53 2.73
N ILE A 29 -17.15 13.29 3.40
CA ILE A 29 -18.56 12.97 3.64
C ILE A 29 -19.39 13.98 2.85
N ARG A 30 -20.27 13.50 1.98
CA ARG A 30 -21.34 14.30 1.37
C ARG A 30 -22.65 13.93 2.00
N GLY A 31 -23.49 14.93 2.29
CA GLY A 31 -24.74 14.67 3.01
C GLY A 31 -25.69 15.85 2.99
N LYS A 32 -26.65 15.81 3.90
CA LYS A 32 -27.63 16.88 4.16
C LYS A 32 -27.78 17.06 5.66
N GLY A 33 -27.95 18.30 6.10
CA GLY A 33 -28.12 18.62 7.50
C GLY A 33 -26.90 18.24 8.37
N LEU A 34 -25.69 18.20 7.77
CA LEU A 34 -24.48 17.81 8.52
C LEU A 34 -24.09 18.86 9.56
N SER A 35 -24.33 20.16 9.26
CA SER A 35 -23.94 21.27 10.13
C SER A 35 -24.86 22.46 9.94
N PRO A 36 -26.18 22.35 10.19
CA PRO A 36 -27.11 23.44 9.94
C PRO A 36 -26.95 24.64 10.89
N THR A 37 -26.56 24.42 12.16
CA THR A 37 -26.49 25.47 13.18
C THR A 37 -25.25 25.40 14.06
N ALA A 38 -24.67 24.21 14.27
CA ALA A 38 -23.51 23.99 15.11
C ALA A 38 -22.46 23.14 14.41
N ARG A 39 -21.25 23.09 14.96
CA ARG A 39 -20.19 22.22 14.46
C ARG A 39 -20.60 20.77 14.60
N PRO A 40 -20.57 19.95 13.53
CA PRO A 40 -20.94 18.55 13.60
C PRO A 40 -19.95 17.76 14.46
N HIS A 41 -20.41 16.62 14.96
CA HIS A 41 -19.56 15.62 15.60
C HIS A 41 -19.54 14.38 14.72
N VAL A 42 -18.36 13.91 14.35
CA VAL A 42 -18.20 12.64 13.62
C VAL A 42 -17.57 11.63 14.57
N ARG A 43 -18.11 10.42 14.58
CA ARG A 43 -17.62 9.33 15.43
C ARG A 43 -17.41 8.07 14.63
N PHE A 44 -16.36 7.33 14.99
CA PHE A 44 -16.13 5.95 14.60
C PHE A 44 -16.42 5.08 15.81
N GLY A 45 -17.60 4.45 15.86
CA GLY A 45 -18.12 3.87 17.09
C GLY A 45 -18.14 4.90 18.23
N GLU A 46 -17.39 4.66 19.31
CA GLU A 46 -17.28 5.56 20.46
C GLU A 46 -16.19 6.65 20.29
N THR A 47 -15.32 6.53 19.29
CA THR A 47 -14.18 7.45 19.13
C THR A 47 -14.59 8.68 18.31
N THR A 48 -14.41 9.88 18.88
CA THR A 48 -14.71 11.15 18.20
C THR A 48 -13.59 11.51 17.22
N ALA A 49 -13.97 11.88 16.01
CA ALA A 49 -13.05 12.25 14.93
C ALA A 49 -12.83 13.76 14.82
N PRO A 50 -11.59 14.23 14.58
CA PRO A 50 -11.32 15.61 14.22
C PRO A 50 -11.94 15.94 12.86
N ILE A 51 -12.69 17.04 12.80
CA ILE A 51 -13.24 17.59 11.57
C ILE A 51 -12.27 18.65 11.03
N ILE A 52 -11.81 18.47 9.81
CA ILE A 52 -10.91 19.38 9.11
C ILE A 52 -11.71 20.50 8.44
N ILE A 53 -12.75 20.10 7.70
CA ILE A 53 -13.68 21.00 7.02
C ILE A 53 -15.09 20.51 7.32
N GLY A 54 -16.02 21.46 7.59
CA GLY A 54 -17.43 21.15 7.81
C GLY A 54 -18.34 22.19 7.22
N SER A 55 -19.40 21.73 6.56
CA SER A 55 -20.53 22.51 6.07
C SER A 55 -21.80 21.68 6.18
N ASP A 56 -22.93 22.26 5.81
CA ASP A 56 -24.23 21.56 5.85
C ASP A 56 -24.31 20.36 4.90
N THR A 57 -23.51 20.37 3.83
CA THR A 57 -23.57 19.33 2.77
C THR A 57 -22.26 18.57 2.57
N PHE A 58 -21.18 18.97 3.24
CA PHE A 58 -19.85 18.40 3.03
C PHE A 58 -19.00 18.49 4.29
N ALA A 59 -18.31 17.41 4.62
CA ALA A 59 -17.30 17.39 5.66
C ALA A 59 -16.07 16.59 5.25
N ILE A 60 -14.90 17.00 5.76
CA ILE A 60 -13.67 16.21 5.75
C ILE A 60 -13.32 15.89 7.19
N VAL A 61 -13.16 14.61 7.48
CA VAL A 61 -12.84 14.13 8.83
C VAL A 61 -11.58 13.28 8.78
N ARG A 62 -10.76 13.37 9.81
CA ARG A 62 -9.56 12.55 9.96
C ARG A 62 -9.85 11.39 10.90
N VAL A 63 -9.38 10.20 10.51
CA VAL A 63 -9.46 9.02 11.36
C VAL A 63 -8.51 9.19 12.54
N PRO A 64 -9.01 9.18 13.80
CA PRO A 64 -8.17 9.29 14.97
C PRO A 64 -7.42 8.00 15.28
N GLU A 65 -6.33 8.11 16.01
CA GLU A 65 -5.67 6.94 16.60
C GLU A 65 -6.65 6.19 17.51
N GLY A 66 -6.58 4.86 17.49
CA GLY A 66 -7.47 4.00 18.29
C GLY A 66 -8.88 3.81 17.72
N ALA A 67 -9.22 4.43 16.57
CA ALA A 67 -10.46 4.08 15.87
C ALA A 67 -10.37 2.64 15.35
N ALA A 68 -11.37 1.82 15.69
CA ALA A 68 -11.43 0.41 15.27
C ALA A 68 -12.80 0.01 14.73
N ALA A 69 -13.82 0.85 14.88
CA ALA A 69 -15.16 0.56 14.38
C ALA A 69 -15.25 0.81 12.87
N ASN A 70 -15.74 -0.18 12.13
CA ASN A 70 -15.92 -0.11 10.67
C ASN A 70 -17.21 0.63 10.26
N GLU A 71 -17.60 1.62 11.07
CA GLU A 71 -18.76 2.47 10.80
C GLU A 71 -18.54 3.87 11.35
N MET A 72 -19.15 4.85 10.70
CA MET A 72 -19.15 6.23 11.17
C MET A 72 -20.56 6.79 11.29
N THR A 73 -20.71 7.75 12.20
CA THR A 73 -21.93 8.55 12.34
C THR A 73 -21.58 10.03 12.35
N VAL A 74 -22.51 10.86 11.84
CA VAL A 74 -22.45 12.32 11.95
C VAL A 74 -23.54 12.76 12.90
N GLY A 75 -23.17 13.45 13.97
CA GLY A 75 -24.10 14.01 14.94
C GLY A 75 -24.17 15.53 14.85
N ASN A 76 -25.39 16.07 15.10
CA ASN A 76 -25.66 17.50 15.15
C ASN A 76 -26.87 17.76 16.07
N ASP A 77 -26.76 18.75 16.95
CA ASP A 77 -27.82 19.21 17.87
C ASP A 77 -28.56 18.05 18.61
N GLY A 78 -27.81 17.04 19.05
CA GLY A 78 -28.36 15.88 19.78
C GLY A 78 -28.98 14.80 18.90
N GLN A 79 -28.95 14.95 17.58
CA GLN A 79 -29.38 13.94 16.62
C GLN A 79 -28.18 13.35 15.90
N ALA A 80 -28.23 12.06 15.52
CA ALA A 80 -27.18 11.38 14.78
C ALA A 80 -27.72 10.77 13.49
N SER A 81 -26.88 10.71 12.45
CA SER A 81 -27.20 9.99 11.21
C SER A 81 -27.35 8.50 11.48
N ALA A 82 -27.92 7.78 10.52
CA ALA A 82 -27.71 6.34 10.47
C ALA A 82 -26.20 6.02 10.35
N PRO A 83 -25.71 4.89 10.91
CA PRO A 83 -24.35 4.45 10.72
C PRO A 83 -24.04 4.25 9.23
N TRP A 84 -22.83 4.65 8.83
CA TRP A 84 -22.31 4.44 7.49
C TRP A 84 -21.10 3.49 7.56
N ALA A 85 -21.16 2.39 6.82
CA ALA A 85 -20.05 1.42 6.77
C ALA A 85 -18.82 2.04 6.10
N CYS A 86 -17.66 1.89 6.73
CA CYS A 86 -16.36 2.30 6.20
C CYS A 86 -15.26 1.40 6.76
N GLY A 87 -14.23 1.10 5.96
CA GLY A 87 -13.10 0.31 6.43
C GLY A 87 -12.14 1.14 7.29
N ILE A 88 -11.84 0.67 8.51
CA ILE A 88 -10.81 1.26 9.36
C ILE A 88 -9.64 0.28 9.50
N GLY A 89 -8.43 0.77 9.22
CA GLY A 89 -7.23 -0.04 9.35
C GLY A 89 -6.82 -0.27 10.80
N VAL A 90 -6.56 -1.52 11.14
CA VAL A 90 -6.06 -1.94 12.44
C VAL A 90 -4.55 -2.11 12.36
N GLN A 91 -3.82 -1.51 13.28
CA GLN A 91 -2.37 -1.66 13.38
C GLN A 91 -2.04 -3.08 13.85
N ILE A 92 -1.22 -3.80 13.06
CA ILE A 92 -0.81 -5.18 13.34
C ILE A 92 0.66 -5.29 13.77
N ALA A 93 1.46 -4.27 13.47
CA ALA A 93 2.85 -4.17 13.94
C ALA A 93 3.30 -2.71 13.94
N ASP A 94 4.22 -2.37 14.82
CA ASP A 94 4.76 -1.03 15.01
C ASP A 94 6.29 -1.05 15.12
N SER A 95 6.88 0.13 15.07
CA SER A 95 8.33 0.31 15.21
C SER A 95 9.14 -0.49 14.20
N LEU A 96 8.53 -0.78 13.04
CA LEU A 96 9.18 -1.28 11.84
C LEU A 96 9.63 -0.09 11.00
N HIS A 97 10.53 -0.31 10.08
CA HIS A 97 10.91 0.72 9.10
C HIS A 97 10.82 0.13 7.68
N PRO A 98 9.60 -0.19 7.21
CA PRO A 98 9.42 -0.73 5.88
C PRO A 98 9.75 0.32 4.82
N VAL A 99 10.34 -0.10 3.72
CA VAL A 99 10.70 0.78 2.60
C VAL A 99 10.16 0.29 1.26
N ALA A 100 9.47 -0.86 1.27
CA ALA A 100 8.87 -1.47 0.09
C ALA A 100 7.58 -2.25 0.46
N ASN A 101 7.02 -2.94 -0.52
CA ASN A 101 5.87 -3.82 -0.29
C ASN A 101 6.20 -4.89 0.75
N PRO A 102 5.30 -5.14 1.71
CA PRO A 102 5.31 -6.41 2.42
C PRO A 102 4.92 -7.54 1.44
N VAL A 103 5.24 -8.78 1.79
CA VAL A 103 4.72 -9.94 1.07
C VAL A 103 3.91 -10.83 2.01
N VAL A 104 2.93 -11.55 1.47
CA VAL A 104 2.02 -12.40 2.23
C VAL A 104 2.08 -13.81 1.66
N ASP A 105 2.33 -14.81 2.52
CA ASP A 105 2.34 -16.19 2.11
C ASP A 105 0.92 -16.79 1.99
N ARG A 106 0.83 -18.03 1.47
CA ARG A 106 -0.46 -18.72 1.30
C ARG A 106 -1.19 -19.01 2.61
N ALA A 107 -0.47 -19.05 3.73
CA ALA A 107 -1.05 -19.21 5.06
C ALA A 107 -1.53 -17.90 5.68
N GLY A 108 -1.24 -16.75 5.04
CA GLY A 108 -1.61 -15.42 5.51
C GLY A 108 -0.58 -14.76 6.42
N ASN A 109 0.63 -15.33 6.59
CA ASN A 109 1.69 -14.66 7.31
C ASN A 109 2.24 -13.51 6.46
N VAL A 110 2.57 -12.41 7.12
CA VAL A 110 3.11 -11.19 6.50
C VAL A 110 4.61 -11.13 6.76
N TYR A 111 5.38 -10.81 5.73
CA TYR A 111 6.82 -10.55 5.86
C TYR A 111 7.08 -9.08 5.53
N SER A 112 7.84 -8.41 6.39
CA SER A 112 8.19 -7.00 6.22
C SER A 112 9.65 -6.76 6.55
N THR A 113 10.28 -5.88 5.78
CA THR A 113 11.66 -5.46 6.04
C THR A 113 11.72 -4.41 7.14
N PHE A 114 12.83 -4.41 7.86
CA PHE A 114 13.30 -3.28 8.64
C PHE A 114 14.59 -2.75 7.99
N SER A 115 14.50 -1.60 7.36
CA SER A 115 15.62 -1.02 6.63
C SER A 115 16.18 0.18 7.39
N GLY A 116 17.35 0.02 8.02
CA GLY A 116 18.07 1.11 8.67
C GLY A 116 18.60 2.17 7.70
N SER A 117 19.26 3.19 8.24
CA SER A 117 20.01 4.18 7.44
C SER A 117 21.08 3.48 6.58
N PRO A 118 21.53 4.10 5.48
CA PRO A 118 22.57 3.51 4.63
C PRO A 118 23.79 3.07 5.46
N GLY A 119 24.16 1.78 5.35
CA GLY A 119 25.27 1.19 6.10
C GLY A 119 24.99 0.92 7.59
N GLN A 120 23.79 1.18 8.07
CA GLN A 120 23.41 0.89 9.45
C GLN A 120 23.01 -0.57 9.61
N LYS A 121 23.67 -1.27 10.54
CA LYS A 121 23.24 -2.61 10.98
C LYS A 121 22.04 -2.48 11.90
N THR A 122 20.96 -3.20 11.58
CA THR A 122 19.74 -3.22 12.38
C THR A 122 19.67 -4.51 13.20
N PRO A 123 19.02 -4.50 14.39
CA PRO A 123 18.88 -5.72 15.20
C PRO A 123 18.10 -6.82 14.48
N VAL A 124 17.11 -6.45 13.70
CA VAL A 124 16.29 -7.34 12.86
C VAL A 124 16.17 -6.72 11.48
N SER A 125 16.32 -7.52 10.45
CA SER A 125 16.24 -7.08 9.06
C SER A 125 14.91 -7.43 8.40
N ILE A 126 14.34 -8.58 8.78
CA ILE A 126 13.03 -9.03 8.28
C ILE A 126 12.25 -9.62 9.45
N TYR A 127 11.02 -9.17 9.58
CA TYR A 127 10.03 -9.71 10.50
C TYR A 127 9.05 -10.61 9.76
N LYS A 128 8.61 -11.67 10.46
CA LYS A 128 7.43 -12.45 10.11
C LYS A 128 6.32 -12.15 11.11
N ILE A 129 5.17 -11.72 10.63
CA ILE A 129 3.97 -11.46 11.42
C ILE A 129 2.98 -12.59 11.11
N ASP A 130 2.58 -13.35 12.12
CA ASP A 130 1.64 -14.44 11.95
C ASP A 130 0.18 -13.95 11.85
N THR A 131 -0.73 -14.88 11.57
CA THR A 131 -2.17 -14.55 11.41
C THR A 131 -2.86 -14.08 12.69
N SER A 132 -2.18 -14.15 13.83
CA SER A 132 -2.61 -13.63 15.14
C SER A 132 -1.91 -12.30 15.47
N ASP A 133 -1.26 -11.66 14.49
CA ASP A 133 -0.56 -10.38 14.59
C ASP A 133 0.68 -10.40 15.51
N HIS A 134 1.26 -11.58 15.75
CA HIS A 134 2.51 -11.66 16.49
C HIS A 134 3.70 -11.49 15.55
N ALA A 135 4.43 -10.39 15.73
CA ALA A 135 5.66 -10.12 14.99
C ALA A 135 6.85 -10.84 15.62
N LYS A 136 7.58 -11.62 14.81
CA LYS A 136 8.77 -12.37 15.22
C LYS A 136 9.94 -12.03 14.29
N PRO A 137 11.17 -11.86 14.83
CA PRO A 137 12.37 -11.77 14.02
C PRO A 137 12.52 -13.04 13.16
N LEU A 138 12.77 -12.84 11.86
CA LEU A 138 13.09 -13.93 10.93
C LEU A 138 14.55 -13.87 10.49
N VAL A 139 15.02 -12.67 10.11
CA VAL A 139 16.39 -12.42 9.66
C VAL A 139 16.99 -11.26 10.44
N THR A 140 18.22 -11.42 10.95
CA THR A 140 18.86 -10.42 11.82
C THR A 140 20.13 -9.78 11.23
N GLU A 141 20.67 -10.30 10.12
CA GLU A 141 22.00 -9.91 9.65
C GLU A 141 22.01 -9.28 8.24
N LEU A 142 20.85 -9.17 7.57
CA LEU A 142 20.78 -8.59 6.24
C LEU A 142 20.79 -7.07 6.32
N MET A 143 21.88 -6.46 5.86
CA MET A 143 22.01 -5.01 5.88
C MET A 143 21.13 -4.37 4.81
N ASN A 144 20.38 -3.35 5.21
CA ASN A 144 19.51 -2.57 4.32
C ASN A 144 18.59 -3.43 3.42
N ALA A 145 17.97 -4.46 4.00
CA ALA A 145 16.90 -5.22 3.34
C ALA A 145 15.84 -4.27 2.75
N THR A 146 15.47 -4.45 1.49
CA THR A 146 14.58 -3.51 0.78
C THR A 146 13.37 -4.20 0.17
N GLY A 147 13.50 -4.87 -0.96
CA GLY A 147 12.41 -5.58 -1.61
C GLY A 147 12.27 -7.01 -1.08
N LEU A 148 11.06 -7.52 -1.07
CA LEU A 148 10.72 -8.91 -0.78
C LEU A 148 9.93 -9.51 -1.94
N ALA A 149 10.11 -10.80 -2.18
CA ALA A 149 9.27 -11.60 -3.07
C ALA A 149 9.16 -13.03 -2.55
N LEU A 150 8.05 -13.70 -2.89
CA LEU A 150 7.88 -15.14 -2.73
C LEU A 150 7.85 -15.78 -4.11
N ASP A 151 8.52 -16.91 -4.29
CA ASP A 151 8.37 -17.72 -5.49
C ASP A 151 7.11 -18.61 -5.43
N ALA A 152 6.90 -19.41 -6.48
CA ALA A 152 5.74 -20.30 -6.58
C ALA A 152 5.73 -21.40 -5.48
N GLU A 153 6.89 -21.77 -4.98
CA GLU A 153 7.09 -22.73 -3.89
C GLU A 153 6.92 -22.09 -2.50
N GLY A 154 6.80 -20.75 -2.42
CA GLY A 154 6.67 -20.00 -1.19
C GLY A 154 8.00 -19.71 -0.50
N VAL A 155 9.11 -19.82 -1.22
CA VAL A 155 10.43 -19.44 -0.71
C VAL A 155 10.57 -17.93 -0.75
N LEU A 156 11.08 -17.35 0.35
CA LEU A 156 11.24 -15.91 0.49
C LEU A 156 12.58 -15.45 -0.12
N TYR A 157 12.51 -14.35 -0.86
CA TYR A 157 13.69 -13.65 -1.39
C TYR A 157 13.69 -12.20 -0.91
N ALA A 158 14.89 -11.69 -0.64
CA ALA A 158 15.09 -10.30 -0.23
C ALA A 158 16.25 -9.65 -1.00
N SER A 159 16.05 -8.41 -1.44
CA SER A 159 17.12 -7.58 -1.97
C SER A 159 17.81 -6.78 -0.86
N SER A 160 19.10 -6.52 -1.03
CA SER A 160 19.88 -5.63 -0.21
C SER A 160 20.41 -4.48 -1.06
N ARG A 161 20.02 -3.27 -0.68
CA ARG A 161 20.55 -2.06 -1.34
C ARG A 161 21.95 -1.70 -0.89
N HIS A 162 22.50 -2.41 0.10
CA HIS A 162 23.84 -2.18 0.62
C HIS A 162 24.93 -2.81 -0.25
N ASP A 163 24.73 -4.06 -0.62
CA ASP A 163 25.70 -4.88 -1.37
C ASP A 163 25.23 -5.24 -2.79
N GLY A 164 24.00 -4.89 -3.15
CA GLY A 164 23.46 -5.16 -4.49
C GLY A 164 23.16 -6.65 -4.73
N MET A 165 22.94 -7.41 -3.68
CA MET A 165 22.64 -8.84 -3.76
C MET A 165 21.14 -9.10 -3.56
N VAL A 166 20.70 -10.25 -4.08
CA VAL A 166 19.44 -10.86 -3.71
C VAL A 166 19.73 -12.15 -2.96
N TYR A 167 19.09 -12.29 -1.82
CA TYR A 167 19.22 -13.44 -0.94
C TYR A 167 17.99 -14.31 -0.99
N GLN A 168 18.17 -15.62 -1.00
CA GLN A 168 17.15 -16.61 -0.74
C GLN A 168 17.13 -16.91 0.76
N ILE A 169 15.94 -16.96 1.36
CA ILE A 169 15.75 -17.08 2.80
C ILE A 169 14.95 -18.32 3.10
N SER A 170 15.50 -19.21 3.92
CA SER A 170 14.82 -20.41 4.37
C SER A 170 13.71 -20.08 5.40
N ALA A 171 12.83 -21.06 5.66
CA ALA A 171 11.78 -20.92 6.69
C ALA A 171 12.35 -20.68 8.11
N SER A 172 13.60 -21.05 8.36
CA SER A 172 14.32 -20.82 9.64
C SER A 172 15.08 -19.48 9.67
N GLY A 173 15.03 -18.68 8.59
CA GLY A 173 15.72 -17.38 8.47
C GLY A 173 17.19 -17.48 8.01
N ASN A 174 17.68 -18.66 7.63
CA ASN A 174 19.01 -18.79 7.06
C ASN A 174 19.05 -18.19 5.66
N MET A 175 20.08 -17.40 5.37
CA MET A 175 20.27 -16.72 4.09
C MET A 175 21.33 -17.42 3.24
N SER A 176 21.10 -17.44 1.93
CA SER A 176 22.11 -17.77 0.93
C SER A 176 22.03 -16.78 -0.23
N VAL A 177 23.17 -16.42 -0.82
CA VAL A 177 23.19 -15.53 -1.97
C VAL A 177 22.52 -16.24 -3.15
N TYR A 178 21.49 -15.61 -3.72
CA TYR A 178 20.83 -16.09 -4.92
C TYR A 178 21.47 -15.52 -6.16
N VAL A 179 21.71 -14.21 -6.19
CA VAL A 179 22.37 -13.48 -7.28
C VAL A 179 23.01 -12.20 -6.75
N GLU A 180 24.08 -11.74 -7.43
CA GLU A 180 24.84 -10.53 -7.08
C GLU A 180 24.99 -9.59 -8.27
N GLY A 181 25.47 -8.38 -8.06
CA GLY A 181 25.77 -7.41 -9.12
C GLY A 181 24.56 -6.56 -9.55
N MET A 182 23.52 -6.46 -8.71
CA MET A 182 22.29 -5.71 -9.03
C MET A 182 22.36 -4.22 -8.70
N GLY A 183 23.55 -3.63 -8.54
CA GLY A 183 23.71 -2.22 -8.19
C GLY A 183 23.06 -1.88 -6.83
N VAL A 184 22.11 -0.94 -6.80
CA VAL A 184 21.30 -0.63 -5.60
C VAL A 184 19.98 -1.39 -5.70
N ALA A 185 20.03 -2.69 -5.41
CA ALA A 185 18.87 -3.60 -5.54
C ALA A 185 17.71 -3.16 -4.65
N THR A 186 16.51 -3.04 -5.25
CA THR A 186 15.30 -2.58 -4.56
C THR A 186 14.13 -3.55 -4.77
N GLY A 187 13.09 -3.20 -5.53
CA GLY A 187 11.92 -4.06 -5.72
C GLY A 187 12.24 -5.40 -6.38
N LEU A 188 11.51 -6.41 -5.96
CA LEU A 188 11.59 -7.78 -6.48
C LEU A 188 10.21 -8.26 -6.93
N VAL A 189 10.15 -9.04 -8.00
CA VAL A 189 8.95 -9.80 -8.36
C VAL A 189 9.32 -10.99 -9.24
N PHE A 190 8.63 -12.12 -9.07
CA PHE A 190 8.70 -13.25 -9.99
C PHE A 190 7.64 -13.14 -11.09
N ASP A 191 7.97 -13.61 -12.31
CA ASP A 191 6.97 -13.87 -13.34
C ASP A 191 6.40 -15.31 -13.17
N PRO A 192 5.30 -15.64 -13.89
CA PRO A 192 4.72 -16.99 -13.84
C PRO A 192 5.68 -18.09 -14.32
N ASP A 193 6.69 -17.75 -15.11
CA ASP A 193 7.71 -18.69 -15.57
C ASP A 193 8.84 -18.90 -14.55
N GLY A 194 8.80 -18.18 -13.40
CA GLY A 194 9.77 -18.26 -12.32
C GLY A 194 11.07 -17.48 -12.59
N ASN A 195 11.07 -16.53 -13.51
CA ASN A 195 12.16 -15.57 -13.63
C ASN A 195 11.97 -14.46 -12.58
N LEU A 196 13.06 -14.02 -11.96
CA LEU A 196 13.07 -12.93 -11.00
C LEU A 196 13.39 -11.62 -11.72
N TYR A 197 12.59 -10.58 -11.44
CA TYR A 197 12.89 -9.20 -11.85
C TYR A 197 13.35 -8.40 -10.64
N VAL A 198 14.42 -7.61 -10.84
CA VAL A 198 15.03 -6.78 -9.80
C VAL A 198 15.18 -5.36 -10.30
N GLY A 199 14.63 -4.41 -9.56
CA GLY A 199 14.83 -2.99 -9.84
C GLY A 199 16.10 -2.47 -9.19
N ASP A 200 17.01 -1.91 -9.98
CA ASP A 200 18.13 -1.11 -9.50
C ASP A 200 17.77 0.36 -9.50
N ARG A 201 18.02 1.02 -8.40
CA ARG A 201 17.70 2.45 -8.19
C ARG A 201 18.32 3.39 -9.25
N SER A 202 19.39 2.99 -9.92
CA SER A 202 20.02 3.74 -11.02
C SER A 202 19.17 3.78 -12.32
N GLY A 203 18.09 3.00 -12.39
CA GLY A 203 17.17 2.94 -13.52
C GLY A 203 17.16 1.62 -14.26
N THR A 204 17.99 0.67 -13.91
CA THR A 204 18.04 -0.62 -14.57
C THR A 204 17.03 -1.60 -13.95
N ILE A 205 16.26 -2.28 -14.78
CA ILE A 205 15.50 -3.45 -14.39
C ILE A 205 16.23 -4.68 -14.93
N PHE A 206 16.64 -5.56 -14.03
CA PHE A 206 17.26 -6.83 -14.38
C PHE A 206 16.21 -7.94 -14.45
N LYS A 207 16.41 -8.90 -15.36
CA LYS A 207 15.72 -10.18 -15.41
C LYS A 207 16.72 -11.29 -15.11
N ILE A 208 16.41 -12.13 -14.16
CA ILE A 208 17.23 -13.27 -13.74
C ILE A 208 16.47 -14.54 -14.09
N SER A 209 17.02 -15.38 -14.97
CA SER A 209 16.41 -16.66 -15.33
C SER A 209 16.44 -17.66 -14.17
N ARG A 210 15.67 -18.75 -14.27
CA ARG A 210 15.74 -19.89 -13.34
C ARG A 210 17.16 -20.48 -13.21
N GLN A 211 17.98 -20.35 -14.28
CA GLN A 211 19.38 -20.79 -14.29
C GLN A 211 20.32 -19.72 -13.72
N ARG A 212 19.76 -18.65 -13.12
CA ARG A 212 20.48 -17.51 -12.52
C ARG A 212 21.29 -16.71 -13.54
N GLN A 213 20.95 -16.75 -14.83
CA GLN A 213 21.51 -15.85 -15.83
C GLN A 213 20.88 -14.48 -15.72
N ILE A 214 21.72 -13.44 -15.72
CA ILE A 214 21.31 -12.04 -15.51
C ILE A 214 21.26 -11.33 -16.85
N TYR A 215 20.14 -10.63 -17.10
CA TYR A 215 19.95 -9.81 -18.29
C TYR A 215 19.50 -8.42 -17.89
N VAL A 216 19.93 -7.39 -18.62
CA VAL A 216 19.27 -6.08 -18.58
C VAL A 216 17.96 -6.21 -19.35
N PHE A 217 16.86 -6.04 -18.64
CA PHE A 217 15.51 -6.18 -19.21
C PHE A 217 14.97 -4.86 -19.74
N ALA A 218 15.13 -3.79 -18.96
CA ALA A 218 14.67 -2.45 -19.31
C ALA A 218 15.51 -1.38 -18.62
N THR A 219 15.44 -0.16 -19.13
CA THR A 219 16.05 1.02 -18.51
C THR A 219 15.00 2.12 -18.36
N LEU A 220 14.91 2.69 -17.16
CA LEU A 220 13.99 3.75 -16.77
C LEU A 220 14.79 4.96 -16.24
N GLU A 221 14.10 6.06 -15.92
CA GLU A 221 14.70 7.17 -15.20
C GLU A 221 15.10 6.72 -13.78
N PRO A 222 16.28 7.12 -13.25
CA PRO A 222 16.70 6.78 -11.89
C PRO A 222 15.65 7.17 -10.83
N SER A 223 15.41 6.30 -9.86
CA SER A 223 14.48 6.57 -8.78
C SER A 223 15.15 7.21 -7.56
N LEU A 224 14.44 8.13 -6.90
CA LEU A 224 14.87 8.73 -5.63
C LEU A 224 14.70 7.78 -4.44
N ALA A 225 13.89 6.73 -4.59
CA ALA A 225 13.60 5.71 -3.59
C ALA A 225 13.71 4.31 -4.18
N ALA A 226 13.04 3.32 -3.58
CA ALA A 226 12.94 1.99 -4.16
C ALA A 226 12.07 2.01 -5.42
N TYR A 227 12.41 1.20 -6.42
CA TYR A 227 11.43 0.74 -7.41
C TYR A 227 10.51 -0.29 -6.76
N HIS A 228 9.26 -0.30 -7.19
CA HIS A 228 8.29 -1.32 -6.84
C HIS A 228 7.82 -1.99 -8.12
N LEU A 229 7.73 -3.30 -8.10
CA LEU A 229 7.46 -4.12 -9.26
C LEU A 229 6.24 -5.00 -9.01
N ALA A 230 5.39 -5.15 -10.02
CA ALA A 230 4.30 -6.13 -10.03
C ALA A 230 4.10 -6.69 -11.44
N PHE A 231 3.87 -8.00 -11.56
CA PHE A 231 3.55 -8.63 -12.84
C PHE A 231 2.06 -8.54 -13.10
N GLY A 232 1.69 -7.95 -14.23
CA GLY A 232 0.31 -7.72 -14.62
C GLY A 232 -0.38 -8.95 -15.25
N PRO A 233 -1.72 -8.91 -15.37
CA PRO A 233 -2.50 -9.93 -16.05
C PRO A 233 -2.19 -10.04 -17.54
N ASP A 234 -1.76 -8.95 -18.13
CA ASP A 234 -1.41 -8.76 -19.53
C ASP A 234 0.03 -9.18 -19.89
N GLN A 235 0.72 -9.85 -18.97
CA GLN A 235 2.12 -10.27 -19.10
C GLN A 235 3.13 -9.10 -19.14
N TYR A 236 2.73 -7.90 -18.77
CA TYR A 236 3.63 -6.76 -18.61
C TYR A 236 4.17 -6.68 -17.18
N LEU A 237 5.39 -6.23 -17.05
CA LEU A 237 5.95 -5.82 -15.77
C LEU A 237 5.55 -4.36 -15.49
N TYR A 238 4.83 -4.12 -14.41
CA TYR A 238 4.48 -2.77 -13.95
C TYR A 238 5.52 -2.27 -12.95
N VAL A 239 5.92 -1.02 -13.14
CA VAL A 239 7.00 -0.40 -12.37
C VAL A 239 6.57 0.97 -11.87
N THR A 240 6.78 1.21 -10.60
CA THR A 240 6.67 2.52 -9.95
C THR A 240 7.97 2.86 -9.22
N GLY A 241 8.20 4.13 -9.02
CA GLY A 241 9.32 4.66 -8.25
C GLY A 241 9.33 6.17 -8.38
N PRO A 242 9.42 6.94 -7.28
CA PRO A 242 9.46 8.39 -7.35
C PRO A 242 10.76 8.84 -8.01
N THR A 243 10.61 9.73 -8.99
CA THR A 243 11.72 10.37 -9.72
C THR A 243 11.89 11.83 -9.29
N THR A 244 12.75 12.58 -9.96
CA THR A 244 12.84 14.02 -9.79
C THR A 244 11.69 14.78 -10.43
N SER A 245 10.88 14.09 -11.25
CA SER A 245 9.68 14.65 -11.88
C SER A 245 8.60 14.95 -10.85
N SER A 246 7.82 16.01 -11.09
CA SER A 246 6.63 16.33 -10.30
C SER A 246 5.41 15.49 -10.67
N PHE A 247 5.48 14.77 -11.80
CA PHE A 247 4.39 13.97 -12.37
C PHE A 247 4.88 12.56 -12.63
N ASP A 248 5.11 11.85 -11.54
CA ASP A 248 5.57 10.47 -11.61
C ASP A 248 4.56 9.57 -12.33
N CYS A 249 5.09 8.54 -12.99
CA CYS A 249 4.33 7.62 -13.80
C CYS A 249 4.27 6.23 -13.18
N VAL A 250 3.22 5.49 -13.52
CA VAL A 250 3.23 4.03 -13.54
C VAL A 250 3.70 3.61 -14.93
N HIS A 251 4.85 2.97 -15.02
CA HIS A 251 5.34 2.39 -16.25
C HIS A 251 4.87 0.93 -16.36
N ARG A 252 4.74 0.45 -17.59
CA ARG A 252 4.66 -0.99 -17.87
C ARG A 252 5.68 -1.35 -18.94
N VAL A 253 6.26 -2.53 -18.80
CA VAL A 253 7.33 -3.02 -19.65
C VAL A 253 6.89 -4.32 -20.29
N SER A 254 6.89 -4.38 -21.61
CA SER A 254 6.52 -5.58 -22.36
C SER A 254 7.56 -6.69 -22.19
N ASN A 255 7.22 -7.93 -22.56
CA ASN A 255 8.16 -9.05 -22.56
C ASN A 255 9.41 -8.83 -23.41
N ALA A 256 9.34 -7.91 -24.39
CA ALA A 256 10.48 -7.50 -25.22
C ALA A 256 11.32 -6.37 -24.60
N GLY A 257 11.00 -5.92 -23.36
CA GLY A 257 11.71 -4.83 -22.68
C GLY A 257 11.29 -3.43 -23.10
N HIS A 258 10.23 -3.26 -23.91
CA HIS A 258 9.76 -1.95 -24.30
C HIS A 258 9.00 -1.29 -23.14
N VAL A 259 9.45 -0.08 -22.77
CA VAL A 259 8.87 0.72 -21.68
C VAL A 259 7.82 1.65 -22.25
N GLU A 260 6.65 1.66 -21.63
CA GLU A 260 5.58 2.60 -21.94
C GLU A 260 4.92 3.13 -20.65
N ILE A 261 4.23 4.25 -20.74
CA ILE A 261 3.51 4.83 -19.61
C ILE A 261 2.11 4.21 -19.58
N PHE A 262 1.79 3.52 -18.49
CA PHE A 262 0.43 3.04 -18.23
C PHE A 262 -0.46 4.16 -17.66
N TYR A 263 0.07 4.92 -16.67
CA TYR A 263 -0.66 6.04 -16.07
C TYR A 263 0.30 7.16 -15.65
N ARG A 264 -0.14 8.41 -15.81
CA ARG A 264 0.59 9.60 -15.36
C ARG A 264 -0.31 10.47 -14.49
N GLY A 265 0.26 11.10 -13.46
CA GLY A 265 -0.44 12.08 -12.62
C GLY A 265 -0.62 11.64 -11.16
N LEU A 266 0.13 10.61 -10.73
CA LEU A 266 0.27 10.27 -9.32
C LEU A 266 1.43 11.07 -8.70
N GLY A 267 1.26 11.46 -7.44
CA GLY A 267 2.36 12.03 -6.66
C GLY A 267 3.11 10.94 -5.90
N ARG A 268 4.41 10.78 -6.16
CA ARG A 268 5.31 9.82 -5.49
C ARG A 268 4.75 8.39 -5.45
N PRO A 269 4.46 7.77 -6.58
CA PRO A 269 3.99 6.39 -6.61
C PRO A 269 5.07 5.45 -6.04
N GLN A 270 4.67 4.57 -5.14
CA GLN A 270 5.53 3.59 -4.48
C GLN A 270 4.93 2.19 -4.63
N GLY A 271 4.67 1.48 -3.53
CA GLY A 271 4.18 0.13 -3.54
C GLY A 271 2.99 -0.11 -4.47
N ILE A 272 3.01 -1.25 -5.18
CA ILE A 272 1.98 -1.65 -6.14
C ILE A 272 1.58 -3.11 -5.96
N ALA A 273 0.31 -3.40 -6.20
CA ALA A 273 -0.23 -4.76 -6.23
C ALA A 273 -1.47 -4.84 -7.12
N PHE A 274 -1.72 -6.01 -7.74
CA PHE A 274 -2.93 -6.28 -8.49
C PHE A 274 -3.97 -7.04 -7.66
N ASP A 275 -5.24 -6.77 -7.91
CA ASP A 275 -6.34 -7.63 -7.46
C ASP A 275 -6.69 -8.71 -8.50
N ALA A 276 -7.57 -9.64 -8.11
CA ALA A 276 -8.03 -10.72 -8.97
C ALA A 276 -8.96 -10.25 -10.12
N LYS A 277 -9.35 -8.96 -10.13
CA LYS A 277 -10.13 -8.31 -11.19
C LYS A 277 -9.28 -7.42 -12.10
N ASP A 278 -7.96 -7.60 -12.02
CA ASP A 278 -6.96 -6.90 -12.83
C ASP A 278 -6.85 -5.39 -12.57
N ASN A 279 -7.40 -4.90 -11.46
CA ASN A 279 -7.12 -3.52 -11.05
C ASN A 279 -5.75 -3.42 -10.39
N LEU A 280 -5.02 -2.35 -10.71
CA LEU A 280 -3.75 -2.02 -10.07
C LEU A 280 -3.98 -1.06 -8.91
N TYR A 281 -3.40 -1.37 -7.76
CA TYR A 281 -3.40 -0.51 -6.57
C TYR A 281 -2.01 0.07 -6.37
N VAL A 282 -1.93 1.38 -6.17
CA VAL A 282 -0.67 2.12 -6.06
C VAL A 282 -0.68 2.98 -4.80
N ALA A 283 0.31 2.81 -3.94
CA ALA A 283 0.55 3.72 -2.82
C ALA A 283 1.05 5.07 -3.38
N ALA A 284 0.23 6.12 -3.33
CA ALA A 284 0.52 7.40 -3.98
C ALA A 284 -0.35 8.54 -3.46
N SER A 285 -0.07 9.74 -3.94
CA SER A 285 -0.99 10.87 -3.84
C SER A 285 -1.78 11.04 -5.14
N TYR A 286 -3.07 11.32 -5.02
CA TYR A 286 -3.97 11.60 -6.13
C TYR A 286 -4.93 12.72 -5.77
N ALA A 287 -5.09 13.72 -6.64
CA ALA A 287 -5.97 14.89 -6.44
C ALA A 287 -5.77 15.57 -5.06
N GLY A 288 -4.51 15.71 -4.62
CA GLY A 288 -4.13 16.34 -3.35
C GLY A 288 -4.32 15.45 -2.12
N ARG A 289 -4.77 14.21 -2.26
CA ARG A 289 -5.01 13.27 -1.16
C ARG A 289 -4.03 12.11 -1.20
N ARG A 290 -3.59 11.64 -0.03
CA ARG A 290 -2.63 10.54 0.12
C ARG A 290 -3.33 9.24 0.47
N GLY A 291 -2.81 8.12 -0.07
CA GLY A 291 -3.35 6.81 0.24
C GLY A 291 -2.96 5.74 -0.75
N VAL A 292 -3.91 4.88 -1.08
CA VAL A 292 -3.82 3.88 -2.14
C VAL A 292 -4.79 4.28 -3.24
N VAL A 293 -4.28 4.42 -4.45
CA VAL A 293 -5.06 4.72 -5.66
C VAL A 293 -5.29 3.43 -6.42
N ARG A 294 -6.54 3.13 -6.75
CA ARG A 294 -6.94 2.05 -7.65
C ARG A 294 -6.93 2.59 -9.07
N LEU A 295 -6.29 1.88 -9.98
CA LEU A 295 -6.32 2.09 -11.43
C LEU A 295 -7.03 0.89 -12.06
N THR A 296 -8.11 1.12 -12.81
CA THR A 296 -8.75 0.05 -13.58
C THR A 296 -7.86 -0.40 -14.74
N PRO A 297 -8.17 -1.53 -15.42
CA PRO A 297 -7.45 -1.92 -16.64
C PRO A 297 -7.42 -0.83 -17.72
N GLU A 298 -8.42 0.06 -17.75
CA GLU A 298 -8.48 1.22 -18.65
C GLU A 298 -7.76 2.46 -18.06
N ALA A 299 -6.94 2.28 -17.03
CA ALA A 299 -6.20 3.34 -16.36
C ALA A 299 -7.08 4.46 -15.75
N LYS A 300 -8.30 4.16 -15.29
CA LYS A 300 -9.16 5.11 -14.59
C LYS A 300 -8.79 5.15 -13.11
N PRO A 301 -8.40 6.32 -12.56
CA PRO A 301 -7.94 6.45 -11.19
C PRO A 301 -9.10 6.68 -10.21
N GLU A 302 -8.98 6.11 -9.02
CA GLU A 302 -9.83 6.36 -7.87
C GLU A 302 -9.01 6.29 -6.59
N LEU A 303 -9.16 7.25 -5.66
CA LEU A 303 -8.60 7.08 -4.33
C LEU A 303 -9.41 6.01 -3.60
N PHE A 304 -8.81 4.84 -3.45
CA PHE A 304 -9.45 3.66 -2.86
C PHE A 304 -9.38 3.66 -1.33
N LEU A 305 -8.23 4.06 -0.78
CA LEU A 305 -7.98 4.08 0.66
C LEU A 305 -7.17 5.33 1.03
N SER A 306 -7.52 5.98 2.15
CA SER A 306 -6.79 7.15 2.63
C SER A 306 -5.83 6.79 3.76
N GLY A 307 -4.61 7.33 3.68
CA GLY A 307 -3.58 7.16 4.69
C GLY A 307 -2.32 7.91 4.33
N SER A 308 -1.59 8.37 5.33
CA SER A 308 -0.31 9.04 5.14
C SER A 308 0.85 8.06 5.18
N ALA A 309 1.95 8.41 4.50
CA ALA A 309 3.22 7.68 4.54
C ALA A 309 3.15 6.19 4.15
N ILE A 310 2.15 5.78 3.37
CA ILE A 310 2.07 4.41 2.84
C ILE A 310 3.16 4.26 1.79
N VAL A 311 4.02 3.26 1.98
CA VAL A 311 5.16 2.93 1.11
C VAL A 311 4.98 1.60 0.39
N GLY A 312 4.07 0.74 0.87
CA GLY A 312 3.85 -0.56 0.30
C GLY A 312 2.48 -1.14 0.64
N LEU A 313 2.04 -2.12 -0.15
CA LEU A 313 0.80 -2.85 0.09
C LEU A 313 0.90 -4.30 -0.41
N ALA A 314 0.13 -5.19 0.21
CA ALA A 314 -0.06 -6.56 -0.25
C ALA A 314 -1.46 -7.06 0.13
N PHE A 315 -2.12 -7.81 -0.75
CA PHE A 315 -3.38 -8.46 -0.45
C PHE A 315 -3.16 -9.77 0.30
N THR A 316 -4.12 -10.11 1.17
CA THR A 316 -4.10 -11.36 1.94
C THR A 316 -5.09 -12.38 1.37
N PRO A 317 -4.91 -13.68 1.66
CA PRO A 317 -5.90 -14.70 1.32
C PRO A 317 -7.28 -14.46 1.97
N SER A 318 -7.32 -13.74 3.11
CA SER A 318 -8.55 -13.36 3.83
C SER A 318 -9.27 -12.15 3.23
N LYS A 319 -8.85 -11.67 2.04
CA LYS A 319 -9.42 -10.51 1.34
C LYS A 319 -9.24 -9.17 2.05
N SER A 320 -8.23 -9.07 2.89
CA SER A 320 -7.76 -7.82 3.47
C SER A 320 -6.57 -7.28 2.66
N VAL A 321 -6.21 -6.03 2.87
CA VAL A 321 -4.95 -5.45 2.41
C VAL A 321 -4.06 -5.13 3.60
N ILE A 322 -2.79 -5.53 3.52
CA ILE A 322 -1.74 -5.07 4.43
C ILE A 322 -1.11 -3.83 3.83
N LEU A 323 -1.04 -2.79 4.61
CA LEU A 323 -0.40 -1.52 4.25
C LEU A 323 0.84 -1.34 5.10
N ALA A 324 1.97 -1.11 4.45
CA ALA A 324 3.21 -0.69 5.09
C ALA A 324 3.31 0.83 5.03
N THR A 325 3.40 1.46 6.20
CA THR A 325 3.79 2.86 6.32
C THR A 325 5.30 2.93 6.61
N ASN A 326 5.84 4.13 6.74
CA ASN A 326 7.26 4.29 7.12
C ASN A 326 7.59 3.82 8.55
N ASN A 327 6.61 3.40 9.35
CA ASN A 327 6.83 2.96 10.74
C ASN A 327 6.05 1.71 11.14
N SER A 328 4.88 1.47 10.55
CA SER A 328 3.92 0.49 11.02
C SER A 328 3.30 -0.32 9.89
N LEU A 329 2.71 -1.46 10.22
CA LEU A 329 1.84 -2.22 9.34
C LEU A 329 0.39 -2.12 9.82
N TYR A 330 -0.52 -1.95 8.88
CA TYR A 330 -1.96 -1.94 9.10
C TYR A 330 -2.64 -3.02 8.27
N ARG A 331 -3.64 -3.68 8.82
CA ARG A 331 -4.57 -4.53 8.09
C ARG A 331 -5.89 -3.80 7.91
N VAL A 332 -6.42 -3.80 6.69
CA VAL A 332 -7.72 -3.22 6.35
C VAL A 332 -8.56 -4.27 5.65
N ASP A 333 -9.74 -4.56 6.19
CA ASP A 333 -10.68 -5.48 5.58
C ASP A 333 -11.42 -4.78 4.44
N VAL A 334 -11.10 -5.16 3.23
CA VAL A 334 -11.61 -4.50 2.00
C VAL A 334 -12.47 -5.43 1.12
N GLY A 335 -12.53 -6.72 1.47
CA GLY A 335 -13.29 -7.71 0.71
C GLY A 335 -12.70 -8.01 -0.68
N ILE A 336 -11.44 -7.65 -0.94
CA ILE A 336 -10.78 -7.78 -2.23
C ILE A 336 -9.81 -8.95 -2.20
N GLU A 337 -9.95 -9.83 -3.18
CA GLU A 337 -9.00 -10.90 -3.43
C GLU A 337 -7.82 -10.37 -4.25
N GLY A 338 -6.60 -10.54 -3.73
CA GLY A 338 -5.39 -10.20 -4.47
C GLY A 338 -5.12 -11.17 -5.61
N ARG A 339 -4.47 -10.67 -6.66
CA ARG A 339 -3.99 -11.54 -7.73
C ARG A 339 -2.90 -12.46 -7.17
N ARG A 340 -3.06 -13.75 -7.35
CA ARG A 340 -2.03 -14.73 -7.04
C ARG A 340 -1.00 -14.71 -8.18
N ILE A 341 0.23 -14.44 -7.85
CA ILE A 341 1.35 -14.81 -8.69
C ILE A 341 1.51 -16.31 -8.46
N VAL A 342 1.33 -17.09 -9.50
CA VAL A 342 1.10 -18.56 -9.48
C VAL A 342 2.19 -19.31 -8.75
#